data_580fee3bf107128661ee84c64be5bd7c
#
_entry.id   580fee3bf107128661ee84c64be5bd7c
#
_cell.length_a   1.000
_cell.length_b   1.000
_cell.length_c   1.000
_cell.angle_alpha   90.00
_cell.angle_beta   90.00
_cell.angle_gamma   90.00
#
_symmetry.space_group_name_H-M   'P 1'
#
loop_
_entity.id
_entity.type
_entity.pdbx_description
1 polymer ?
#
loop_
_entity_poly.entity_id
_entity_poly.type
_entity_poly.pdbx_seq_one_letter_code
_entity_poly.pdbx_strand_id
1 'polypeptide(L)'
;MLLALGLAVGGGAAWWQRAGEPLATTDAVRSPAPDKAESSPAAQPVVAWRVAETSPSASLVQMDRAELLAGSVVPGEWQLARLRGNPQVLVLQFPGLAEQGAAMNRAAAFVEKADAPRDRVLSDAELAKLIARQKDNAQTFYLGHDYLADQLARFFSVAAAQRQPLNADEQRLLQLLLDKRVLSRKGASYEALGLQAIVTFTATQRDDAATPQDESVDDRRRESVLLHELSHGLYFTSAPYRQHCAQFWRHRLTADERKRFRELLGRLNYDLGNEDLVVNEVQALLMHTPDTRAFNAASLGMTETQLAAVRARFRIGMAALR
;
A
#
# COMPACT_ATOMS: atom_id res chain seq x y z
N MET A 1 4.28 -23.17 36.45
CA MET A 1 5.12 -23.03 35.24
C MET A 1 4.15 -22.68 34.12
N LEU A 2 3.83 -21.38 34.00
CA LEU A 2 2.89 -20.86 33.03
C LEU A 2 3.69 -20.36 31.81
N LEU A 3 3.52 -21.02 30.67
CA LEU A 3 4.00 -20.56 29.36
C LEU A 3 3.01 -19.52 28.84
N ALA A 4 3.42 -18.25 28.83
CA ALA A 4 2.71 -17.19 28.11
C ALA A 4 3.04 -17.33 26.62
N LEU A 5 2.06 -17.79 25.81
CA LEU A 5 2.13 -17.66 24.35
C LEU A 5 1.90 -16.20 23.98
N GLY A 6 2.97 -15.49 23.65
CA GLY A 6 2.90 -14.18 23.03
C GLY A 6 2.46 -14.33 21.57
N LEU A 7 1.27 -13.84 21.26
CA LEU A 7 0.81 -13.65 19.88
C LEU A 7 1.64 -12.52 19.24
N ALA A 8 2.52 -12.89 18.32
CA ALA A 8 3.33 -11.94 17.58
C ALA A 8 2.62 -11.56 16.27
N VAL A 9 2.40 -10.27 16.10
CA VAL A 9 1.83 -9.62 14.92
C VAL A 9 2.97 -9.28 13.96
N GLY A 10 2.89 -9.71 12.72
CA GLY A 10 3.93 -9.48 11.72
C GLY A 10 3.40 -8.84 10.45
N GLY A 11 4.26 -8.16 9.70
CA GLY A 11 3.96 -7.41 8.49
C GLY A 11 4.54 -8.01 7.19
N GLY A 12 4.28 -7.39 6.06
CA GLY A 12 4.90 -7.69 4.78
C GLY A 12 4.46 -8.98 4.06
N ALA A 13 5.36 -9.84 3.65
CA ALA A 13 5.03 -11.13 3.00
C ALA A 13 4.57 -12.18 3.99
N ALA A 14 4.90 -12.02 5.26
CA ALA A 14 4.10 -12.59 6.33
C ALA A 14 2.63 -12.11 6.23
N TRP A 15 2.39 -10.96 5.61
CA TRP A 15 1.08 -10.49 5.18
C TRP A 15 0.41 -11.44 4.18
N TRP A 16 1.08 -11.80 3.11
CA TRP A 16 0.55 -12.74 2.11
C TRP A 16 0.31 -14.14 2.68
N GLN A 17 1.11 -14.56 3.66
CA GLN A 17 0.95 -15.85 4.36
C GLN A 17 -0.13 -15.79 5.45
N ARG A 18 -0.25 -14.68 6.19
CA ARG A 18 -1.12 -14.54 7.38
C ARG A 18 -2.52 -14.03 7.10
N ALA A 19 -2.73 -13.31 6.00
CA ALA A 19 -4.07 -12.90 5.60
C ALA A 19 -4.99 -14.12 5.36
N GLY A 20 -4.43 -15.29 5.07
CA GLY A 20 -5.13 -16.55 4.93
C GLY A 20 -5.43 -17.31 6.24
N GLU A 21 -4.86 -16.91 7.38
CA GLU A 21 -5.11 -17.59 8.66
C GLU A 21 -6.49 -17.21 9.22
N PRO A 22 -7.29 -18.19 9.69
CA PRO A 22 -8.61 -17.92 10.27
C PRO A 22 -8.45 -17.17 11.60
N LEU A 23 -9.42 -16.30 11.89
CA LEU A 23 -9.53 -15.64 13.19
C LEU A 23 -9.71 -16.69 14.29
N ALA A 24 -8.83 -16.68 15.28
CA ALA A 24 -9.04 -17.50 16.49
C ALA A 24 -10.31 -17.00 17.19
N THR A 25 -11.25 -17.89 17.40
CA THR A 25 -12.47 -17.60 18.18
C THR A 25 -12.09 -17.47 19.64
N THR A 26 -12.09 -16.26 20.17
CA THR A 26 -12.03 -16.02 21.61
C THR A 26 -13.46 -15.86 22.13
N ASP A 27 -13.97 -16.90 22.81
CA ASP A 27 -15.16 -16.78 23.65
C ASP A 27 -14.83 -15.94 24.89
N ALA A 28 -15.57 -14.88 25.08
CA ALA A 28 -16.03 -14.25 26.31
C ALA A 28 -16.15 -12.72 26.14
N VAL A 29 -17.34 -12.29 25.82
CA VAL A 29 -17.73 -10.87 25.79
C VAL A 29 -18.22 -10.46 27.16
N ARG A 30 -17.55 -9.48 27.78
CA ARG A 30 -18.16 -8.59 28.79
C ARG A 30 -18.56 -7.30 28.07
N SER A 31 -19.87 -7.01 28.09
CA SER A 31 -20.42 -5.75 27.57
C SER A 31 -19.94 -4.57 28.38
N PRO A 32 -19.48 -3.50 27.76
CA PRO A 32 -19.34 -2.19 28.40
C PRO A 32 -20.62 -1.35 28.24
N ALA A 33 -20.86 -0.48 29.23
CA ALA A 33 -21.96 0.46 29.33
C ALA A 33 -21.91 1.54 28.21
N PRO A 34 -23.03 2.26 27.98
CA PRO A 34 -23.15 3.19 26.85
C PRO A 34 -22.28 4.44 27.06
N ASP A 35 -21.40 4.69 26.11
CA ASP A 35 -20.58 5.89 26.08
C ASP A 35 -21.34 7.10 25.56
N LYS A 36 -20.95 8.23 26.10
CA LYS A 36 -21.49 9.57 25.84
C LYS A 36 -21.23 9.97 24.38
N ALA A 37 -22.18 10.72 23.83
CA ALA A 37 -22.10 11.30 22.49
C ALA A 37 -20.79 12.08 22.29
N GLU A 38 -19.93 11.58 21.42
CA GLU A 38 -18.76 12.31 20.92
C GLU A 38 -19.20 13.30 19.84
N SER A 39 -18.80 14.56 20.05
CA SER A 39 -18.93 15.64 19.08
C SER A 39 -18.13 15.32 17.83
N SER A 40 -18.77 15.37 16.65
CA SER A 40 -18.15 15.28 15.34
C SER A 40 -16.94 16.20 15.22
N PRO A 41 -15.78 15.70 14.79
CA PRO A 41 -14.67 16.57 14.42
C PRO A 41 -15.06 17.37 13.17
N ALA A 42 -14.79 18.68 13.22
CA ALA A 42 -15.02 19.60 12.11
C ALA A 42 -14.37 19.12 10.83
N ALA A 43 -15.12 19.16 9.73
CA ALA A 43 -14.64 18.83 8.41
C ALA A 43 -13.41 19.68 8.06
N GLN A 44 -12.28 19.03 7.80
CA GLN A 44 -11.10 19.70 7.27
C GLN A 44 -11.41 20.24 5.86
N PRO A 45 -10.92 21.44 5.52
CA PRO A 45 -11.21 22.02 4.22
C PRO A 45 -10.67 21.16 3.10
N VAL A 46 -11.53 20.82 2.13
CA VAL A 46 -11.15 20.19 0.89
C VAL A 46 -10.22 21.16 0.14
N VAL A 47 -8.93 20.85 0.10
CA VAL A 47 -7.98 21.62 -0.71
C VAL A 47 -8.34 21.41 -2.16
N ALA A 48 -8.88 22.47 -2.79
CA ALA A 48 -9.15 22.47 -4.22
C ALA A 48 -7.81 22.49 -4.98
N TRP A 49 -7.44 21.35 -5.56
CA TRP A 49 -6.25 21.23 -6.39
C TRP A 49 -6.47 21.98 -7.70
N ARG A 50 -5.69 23.03 -7.93
CA ARG A 50 -5.57 23.61 -9.25
C ARG A 50 -4.85 22.62 -10.15
N VAL A 51 -5.50 22.20 -11.23
CA VAL A 51 -4.87 21.47 -12.32
C VAL A 51 -3.84 22.40 -12.95
N ALA A 52 -2.56 22.24 -12.62
CA ALA A 52 -1.47 22.91 -13.34
C ALA A 52 -1.36 22.23 -14.71
N GLU A 53 -1.40 23.02 -15.79
CA GLU A 53 -1.16 22.55 -17.14
C GLU A 53 0.20 21.85 -17.20
N THR A 54 0.19 20.56 -17.55
CA THR A 54 1.36 19.70 -17.60
C THR A 54 2.24 20.09 -18.77
N SER A 55 3.37 20.74 -18.51
CA SER A 55 4.48 20.79 -19.48
C SER A 55 4.90 19.37 -19.86
N PRO A 56 5.26 19.08 -21.12
CA PRO A 56 5.61 17.74 -21.56
C PRO A 56 6.83 17.22 -20.78
N SER A 57 6.62 16.36 -19.85
CA SER A 57 7.65 15.51 -19.25
C SER A 57 8.27 14.66 -20.36
N ALA A 58 9.59 14.53 -20.38
CA ALA A 58 10.30 13.61 -21.28
C ALA A 58 9.52 12.30 -21.33
N SER A 59 9.05 11.92 -22.53
CA SER A 59 7.97 10.98 -22.75
C SER A 59 8.24 9.64 -22.10
N LEU A 60 7.59 9.40 -20.94
CA LEU A 60 7.55 8.05 -20.38
C LEU A 60 6.74 7.16 -21.32
N VAL A 61 7.23 5.94 -21.53
CA VAL A 61 6.48 4.94 -22.30
C VAL A 61 5.12 4.73 -21.64
N GLN A 62 4.07 4.73 -22.46
CA GLN A 62 2.73 4.41 -21.98
C GLN A 62 2.49 2.91 -22.16
N MET A 63 2.14 2.24 -21.07
CA MET A 63 1.87 0.81 -21.05
C MET A 63 0.50 0.53 -20.43
N ASP A 64 -0.21 -0.44 -20.97
CA ASP A 64 -1.37 -1.01 -20.30
C ASP A 64 -0.95 -2.18 -19.38
N ARG A 65 -1.92 -2.74 -18.67
CA ARG A 65 -1.67 -3.85 -17.73
C ARG A 65 -1.05 -5.07 -18.42
N ALA A 66 -1.53 -5.41 -19.62
CA ALA A 66 -1.04 -6.59 -20.31
C ALA A 66 0.41 -6.40 -20.76
N GLU A 67 0.76 -5.22 -21.27
CA GLU A 67 2.13 -4.85 -21.63
C GLU A 67 3.06 -4.84 -20.41
N LEU A 68 2.59 -4.32 -19.26
CA LEU A 68 3.35 -4.36 -17.99
C LEU A 68 3.63 -5.80 -17.53
N LEU A 69 2.65 -6.69 -17.66
CA LEU A 69 2.82 -8.10 -17.30
C LEU A 69 3.65 -8.89 -18.33
N ALA A 70 3.60 -8.52 -19.61
CA ALA A 70 4.41 -9.15 -20.65
C ALA A 70 5.87 -8.66 -20.66
N GLY A 71 6.14 -7.49 -20.05
CA GLY A 71 7.47 -6.89 -20.02
C GLY A 71 8.45 -7.70 -19.18
N SER A 72 9.65 -7.91 -19.75
CA SER A 72 10.81 -8.41 -19.00
C SER A 72 11.62 -7.22 -18.49
N VAL A 73 12.07 -7.30 -17.24
CA VAL A 73 12.99 -6.32 -16.67
C VAL A 73 14.41 -6.87 -16.76
N VAL A 74 15.31 -6.06 -17.30
CA VAL A 74 16.73 -6.41 -17.32
C VAL A 74 17.26 -6.39 -15.87
N PRO A 75 18.00 -7.41 -15.44
CA PRO A 75 18.58 -7.41 -14.09
C PRO A 75 19.36 -6.11 -13.80
N GLY A 76 19.08 -5.49 -12.65
CA GLY A 76 19.68 -4.23 -12.23
C GLY A 76 19.06 -2.96 -12.86
N GLU A 77 18.11 -3.09 -13.79
CA GLU A 77 17.37 -1.96 -14.35
C GLU A 77 15.99 -1.81 -13.73
N TRP A 78 15.52 -0.58 -13.62
CA TRP A 78 14.16 -0.25 -13.20
C TRP A 78 13.38 0.27 -14.40
N GLN A 79 12.18 -0.21 -14.58
CA GLN A 79 11.31 0.24 -15.66
C GLN A 79 10.20 1.14 -15.12
N LEU A 80 10.22 2.42 -15.51
CA LEU A 80 9.15 3.36 -15.20
C LEU A 80 8.30 3.60 -16.43
N ALA A 81 7.00 3.31 -16.31
CA ALA A 81 6.02 3.55 -17.35
C ALA A 81 4.87 4.42 -16.83
N ARG A 82 4.15 5.05 -17.74
CA ARG A 82 2.90 5.73 -17.45
C ARG A 82 1.74 4.81 -17.82
N LEU A 83 0.76 4.66 -16.93
CA LEU A 83 -0.38 3.79 -17.20
C LEU A 83 -1.23 4.37 -18.35
N ARG A 84 -1.41 3.60 -19.43
CA ARG A 84 -2.33 3.94 -20.51
C ARG A 84 -3.77 3.95 -19.97
N GLY A 85 -4.51 4.99 -20.24
CA GLY A 85 -5.87 5.18 -19.73
C GLY A 85 -5.96 5.90 -18.38
N ASN A 86 -4.86 5.97 -17.61
CA ASN A 86 -4.75 6.85 -16.44
C ASN A 86 -3.34 7.43 -16.32
N PRO A 87 -3.02 8.51 -17.06
CA PRO A 87 -1.67 9.05 -17.13
C PRO A 87 -1.18 9.69 -15.82
N GLN A 88 -2.02 9.81 -14.80
CA GLN A 88 -1.62 10.23 -13.46
C GLN A 88 -1.01 9.08 -12.63
N VAL A 89 -1.14 7.83 -13.11
CA VAL A 89 -0.53 6.66 -12.47
C VAL A 89 0.77 6.32 -13.17
N LEU A 90 1.85 6.32 -12.42
CA LEU A 90 3.18 5.86 -12.82
C LEU A 90 3.40 4.47 -12.22
N VAL A 91 3.89 3.55 -13.04
CA VAL A 91 4.16 2.17 -12.64
C VAL A 91 5.66 1.94 -12.71
N LEU A 92 6.26 1.66 -11.56
CA LEU A 92 7.68 1.36 -11.44
C LEU A 92 7.86 -0.14 -11.21
N GLN A 93 8.44 -0.81 -12.16
CA GLN A 93 8.79 -2.23 -12.06
C GLN A 93 10.24 -2.39 -11.65
N PHE A 94 10.45 -3.17 -10.59
CA PHE A 94 11.77 -3.56 -10.10
C PHE A 94 12.16 -4.96 -10.60
N PRO A 95 13.46 -5.27 -10.71
CA PRO A 95 13.92 -6.61 -11.09
C PRO A 95 13.65 -7.68 -10.01
N GLY A 96 13.51 -7.26 -8.75
CA GLY A 96 13.23 -8.17 -7.64
C GLY A 96 12.82 -7.45 -6.36
N LEU A 97 12.45 -8.23 -5.35
CA LEU A 97 12.00 -7.72 -4.05
C LEU A 97 13.12 -7.02 -3.28
N ALA A 98 14.37 -7.43 -3.48
CA ALA A 98 15.52 -6.83 -2.78
C ALA A 98 15.68 -5.34 -3.15
N GLU A 99 15.71 -5.02 -4.45
CA GLU A 99 15.84 -3.64 -4.93
C GLU A 99 14.60 -2.82 -4.60
N GLN A 100 13.40 -3.42 -4.74
CA GLN A 100 12.17 -2.76 -4.35
C GLN A 100 12.17 -2.42 -2.86
N GLY A 101 12.49 -3.38 -1.99
CA GLY A 101 12.55 -3.18 -0.55
C GLY A 101 13.60 -2.13 -0.16
N ALA A 102 14.79 -2.15 -0.77
CA ALA A 102 15.83 -1.17 -0.53
C ALA A 102 15.41 0.26 -0.92
N ALA A 103 14.66 0.40 -2.01
CA ALA A 103 14.19 1.72 -2.48
C ALA A 103 12.98 2.26 -1.72
N MET A 104 12.07 1.38 -1.23
CA MET A 104 10.73 1.80 -0.85
C MET A 104 10.36 1.55 0.62
N ASN A 105 10.95 0.54 1.30
CA ASN A 105 10.49 0.13 2.64
C ASN A 105 10.56 1.25 3.69
N ARG A 106 11.54 2.14 3.63
CA ARG A 106 11.66 3.23 4.60
C ARG A 106 10.61 4.32 4.36
N ALA A 107 10.28 4.58 3.09
CA ALA A 107 9.16 5.44 2.72
C ALA A 107 7.83 4.80 3.15
N ALA A 108 7.65 3.49 2.95
CA ALA A 108 6.50 2.73 3.41
C ALA A 108 6.30 2.83 4.93
N ALA A 109 7.35 2.60 5.69
CA ALA A 109 7.30 2.76 7.14
C ALA A 109 6.87 4.18 7.54
N PHE A 110 7.42 5.21 6.88
CA PHE A 110 7.11 6.61 7.14
C PHE A 110 5.66 6.98 6.82
N VAL A 111 5.05 6.38 5.78
CA VAL A 111 3.69 6.75 5.32
C VAL A 111 2.60 5.93 6.02
N GLU A 112 2.80 4.63 6.25
CA GLU A 112 1.70 3.69 6.52
C GLU A 112 1.77 2.97 7.86
N LYS A 113 2.98 2.66 8.38
CA LYS A 113 3.08 1.78 9.54
C LYS A 113 2.72 2.49 10.84
N ALA A 114 1.86 1.88 11.65
CA ALA A 114 1.40 2.42 12.92
C ALA A 114 2.56 2.69 13.90
N ASP A 115 3.57 1.79 13.92
CA ASP A 115 4.71 1.86 14.83
C ASP A 115 5.86 2.76 14.33
N ALA A 116 5.69 3.44 13.20
CA ALA A 116 6.70 4.35 12.65
C ALA A 116 6.34 5.82 12.89
N PRO A 117 7.33 6.68 13.20
CA PRO A 117 7.11 8.11 13.38
C PRO A 117 6.69 8.79 12.05
N ARG A 118 5.85 9.83 12.14
CA ARG A 118 5.41 10.64 11.00
C ARG A 118 6.19 11.95 10.83
N ASP A 119 6.98 12.32 11.81
CA ASP A 119 7.76 13.55 11.89
C ASP A 119 9.24 13.36 11.58
N ARG A 120 9.70 12.12 11.50
CA ARG A 120 11.08 11.76 11.15
C ARG A 120 11.17 10.49 10.33
N VAL A 121 12.24 10.38 9.57
CA VAL A 121 12.60 9.19 8.81
C VAL A 121 13.45 8.26 9.69
N LEU A 122 13.14 6.97 9.68
CA LEU A 122 13.89 5.96 10.42
C LEU A 122 15.32 5.82 9.86
N SER A 123 16.28 5.53 10.70
CA SER A 123 17.57 5.00 10.27
C SER A 123 17.44 3.56 9.75
N ASP A 124 18.44 3.07 9.02
CA ASP A 124 18.44 1.67 8.52
C ASP A 124 18.34 0.65 9.68
N ALA A 125 19.01 0.93 10.79
CA ALA A 125 18.95 0.08 11.99
C ALA A 125 17.56 0.08 12.66
N GLU A 126 16.86 1.23 12.66
CA GLU A 126 15.50 1.32 13.19
C GLU A 126 14.51 0.62 12.26
N LEU A 127 14.65 0.78 10.95
CA LEU A 127 13.84 0.07 9.96
C LEU A 127 14.02 -1.44 10.08
N ALA A 128 15.27 -1.92 10.16
CA ALA A 128 15.55 -3.33 10.34
C ALA A 128 14.91 -3.90 11.63
N LYS A 129 14.93 -3.13 12.74
CA LYS A 129 14.24 -3.51 13.98
C LYS A 129 12.73 -3.52 13.84
N LEU A 130 12.15 -2.58 13.08
CA LEU A 130 10.71 -2.54 12.80
C LEU A 130 10.29 -3.79 12.02
N ILE A 131 11.01 -4.12 10.95
CA ILE A 131 10.77 -5.29 10.11
C ILE A 131 10.90 -6.59 10.94
N ALA A 132 11.97 -6.72 11.70
CA ALA A 132 12.19 -7.91 12.52
C ALA A 132 11.11 -8.13 13.60
N ARG A 133 10.59 -7.04 14.22
CA ARG A 133 9.45 -7.14 15.16
C ARG A 133 8.19 -7.68 14.50
N GLN A 134 8.03 -7.47 13.21
CA GLN A 134 6.92 -8.01 12.43
C GLN A 134 7.20 -9.44 11.94
N LYS A 135 8.33 -10.04 12.32
CA LYS A 135 8.77 -11.37 11.87
C LYS A 135 8.92 -11.47 10.36
N ASP A 136 9.38 -10.41 9.75
CA ASP A 136 9.55 -10.25 8.32
C ASP A 136 11.01 -9.99 7.97
N ASN A 137 11.32 -9.96 6.68
CA ASN A 137 12.60 -9.52 6.17
C ASN A 137 12.42 -8.33 5.19
N ALA A 138 13.52 -7.74 4.75
CA ALA A 138 13.47 -6.55 3.91
C ALA A 138 12.84 -6.80 2.53
N GLN A 139 12.89 -8.02 2.01
CA GLN A 139 12.33 -8.38 0.71
C GLN A 139 10.82 -8.60 0.77
N THR A 140 10.34 -9.15 1.89
CA THR A 140 8.95 -9.58 2.06
C THR A 140 8.12 -8.61 2.87
N PHE A 141 8.72 -7.53 3.38
CA PHE A 141 8.03 -6.48 4.14
C PHE A 141 6.88 -5.84 3.33
N TYR A 142 7.08 -5.69 2.01
CA TYR A 142 6.04 -5.33 1.03
C TYR A 142 6.33 -6.00 -0.31
N LEU A 143 5.28 -6.47 -0.98
CA LEU A 143 5.38 -7.04 -2.33
C LEU A 143 5.11 -6.01 -3.44
N GLY A 144 4.45 -4.93 -3.09
CA GLY A 144 4.18 -3.76 -3.91
C GLY A 144 4.08 -2.52 -3.04
N HIS A 145 4.01 -1.34 -3.64
CA HIS A 145 3.87 -0.06 -2.94
C HIS A 145 3.01 0.90 -3.76
N ASP A 146 2.35 1.82 -3.07
CA ASP A 146 1.49 2.84 -3.65
C ASP A 146 1.64 4.17 -2.89
N TYR A 147 2.14 5.18 -3.56
CA TYR A 147 2.30 6.51 -2.95
C TYR A 147 1.90 7.62 -3.90
N LEU A 148 1.34 8.68 -3.33
CA LEU A 148 1.28 9.95 -4.01
C LEU A 148 2.68 10.57 -4.09
N ALA A 149 2.95 11.30 -5.17
CA ALA A 149 4.21 12.00 -5.35
C ALA A 149 4.54 12.97 -4.21
N ASP A 150 3.52 13.59 -3.58
CA ASP A 150 3.70 14.48 -2.44
C ASP A 150 4.11 13.72 -1.16
N GLN A 151 3.66 12.48 -0.96
CA GLN A 151 4.11 11.63 0.14
C GLN A 151 5.61 11.30 0.01
N LEU A 152 6.07 10.97 -1.21
CA LEU A 152 7.49 10.76 -1.48
C LEU A 152 8.28 12.07 -1.37
N ALA A 153 7.75 13.19 -1.87
CA ALA A 153 8.36 14.50 -1.70
C ALA A 153 8.57 14.85 -0.22
N ARG A 154 7.55 14.55 0.62
CA ARG A 154 7.62 14.75 2.07
C ARG A 154 8.67 13.83 2.70
N PHE A 155 8.70 12.54 2.34
CA PHE A 155 9.70 11.58 2.83
C PHE A 155 11.12 12.11 2.57
N PHE A 156 11.45 12.46 1.32
CA PHE A 156 12.77 12.97 0.95
C PHE A 156 13.09 14.31 1.59
N SER A 157 12.10 15.20 1.74
CA SER A 157 12.28 16.50 2.40
C SER A 157 12.59 16.34 3.89
N VAL A 158 11.88 15.45 4.58
CA VAL A 158 12.12 15.16 6.01
C VAL A 158 13.49 14.51 6.18
N ALA A 159 13.85 13.53 5.33
CA ALA A 159 15.19 12.94 5.36
C ALA A 159 16.31 13.99 5.19
N ALA A 160 16.15 14.91 4.22
CA ALA A 160 17.11 15.98 3.97
C ALA A 160 17.21 16.95 5.17
N ALA A 161 16.08 17.38 5.73
CA ALA A 161 16.04 18.29 6.90
C ALA A 161 16.71 17.69 8.13
N GLN A 162 16.56 16.38 8.33
CA GLN A 162 17.16 15.64 9.43
C GLN A 162 18.61 15.20 9.16
N ARG A 163 19.11 15.42 7.95
CA ARG A 163 20.39 14.88 7.49
C ARG A 163 20.46 13.35 7.62
N GLN A 164 19.30 12.67 7.50
CA GLN A 164 19.25 11.22 7.48
C GLN A 164 19.79 10.72 6.15
N PRO A 165 20.87 9.91 6.12
CA PRO A 165 21.42 9.40 4.87
C PRO A 165 20.39 8.54 4.12
N LEU A 166 20.26 8.75 2.84
CA LEU A 166 19.56 7.85 1.93
C LEU A 166 20.51 6.72 1.50
N ASN A 167 20.01 5.50 1.41
CA ASN A 167 20.76 4.41 0.80
C ASN A 167 20.87 4.60 -0.73
N ALA A 168 21.64 3.74 -1.41
CA ALA A 168 21.90 3.89 -2.85
C ALA A 168 20.61 3.80 -3.70
N ASP A 169 19.68 2.90 -3.34
CA ASP A 169 18.44 2.70 -4.08
C ASP A 169 17.43 3.83 -3.83
N GLU A 170 17.37 4.37 -2.61
CA GLU A 170 16.58 5.57 -2.32
C GLU A 170 17.11 6.81 -3.05
N GLN A 171 18.45 6.95 -3.15
CA GLN A 171 19.08 8.02 -3.95
C GLN A 171 18.73 7.85 -5.44
N ARG A 172 18.81 6.63 -5.96
CA ARG A 172 18.41 6.29 -7.32
C ARG A 172 16.95 6.60 -7.59
N LEU A 173 16.05 6.25 -6.64
CA LEU A 173 14.62 6.58 -6.72
C LEU A 173 14.41 8.10 -6.78
N LEU A 174 15.00 8.84 -5.85
CA LEU A 174 14.92 10.30 -5.83
C LEU A 174 15.36 10.90 -7.15
N GLN A 175 16.54 10.47 -7.67
CA GLN A 175 17.07 10.96 -8.93
C GLN A 175 16.13 10.63 -10.10
N LEU A 176 15.59 9.40 -10.17
CA LEU A 176 14.62 8.99 -11.17
C LEU A 176 13.37 9.90 -11.16
N LEU A 177 12.82 10.19 -9.98
CA LEU A 177 11.64 11.04 -9.84
C LEU A 177 11.90 12.50 -10.23
N LEU A 178 13.11 13.01 -9.98
CA LEU A 178 13.56 14.34 -10.42
C LEU A 178 13.74 14.39 -11.94
N ASP A 179 14.44 13.42 -12.53
CA ASP A 179 14.73 13.36 -13.98
C ASP A 179 13.42 13.21 -14.80
N LYS A 180 12.47 12.47 -14.27
CA LYS A 180 11.15 12.29 -14.91
C LYS A 180 10.14 13.39 -14.56
N ARG A 181 10.58 14.41 -13.84
CA ARG A 181 9.76 15.57 -13.44
C ARG A 181 8.48 15.16 -12.68
N VAL A 182 8.58 14.13 -11.88
CA VAL A 182 7.57 13.76 -10.90
C VAL A 182 7.72 14.66 -9.67
N LEU A 183 8.96 14.87 -9.26
CA LEU A 183 9.34 15.79 -8.21
C LEU A 183 10.20 16.94 -8.75
N SER A 184 10.23 18.05 -8.04
CA SER A 184 11.21 19.11 -8.21
C SER A 184 11.90 19.45 -6.89
N ARG A 185 13.11 19.99 -6.97
CA ARG A 185 13.84 20.50 -5.80
C ARG A 185 13.43 21.94 -5.52
N LYS A 186 13.13 22.25 -4.27
CA LYS A 186 12.83 23.60 -3.78
C LYS A 186 13.74 23.94 -2.60
N GLY A 187 14.88 24.54 -2.88
CA GLY A 187 15.91 24.75 -1.86
C GLY A 187 16.42 23.42 -1.29
N ALA A 188 16.25 23.22 0.00
CA ALA A 188 16.61 21.97 0.69
C ALA A 188 15.50 20.92 0.74
N SER A 189 14.32 21.21 0.16
CA SER A 189 13.15 20.33 0.15
C SER A 189 12.77 19.86 -1.25
N TYR A 190 11.77 19.00 -1.34
CA TYR A 190 11.21 18.50 -2.58
C TYR A 190 9.71 18.76 -2.62
N GLU A 191 9.16 18.95 -3.82
CA GLU A 191 7.73 19.12 -4.03
C GLU A 191 7.28 18.29 -5.24
N ALA A 192 6.05 17.80 -5.19
CA ALA A 192 5.43 17.08 -6.31
C ALA A 192 5.04 18.04 -7.42
N LEU A 193 5.25 17.62 -8.67
CA LEU A 193 4.84 18.38 -9.86
C LEU A 193 3.45 17.90 -10.35
N GLY A 194 2.44 18.08 -9.51
CA GLY A 194 1.06 17.72 -9.77
C GLY A 194 0.60 16.42 -9.09
N LEU A 195 -0.68 16.07 -9.30
CA LEU A 195 -1.25 14.84 -8.76
C LEU A 195 -0.77 13.64 -9.58
N GLN A 196 0.13 12.86 -9.00
CA GLN A 196 0.62 11.62 -9.57
C GLN A 196 0.69 10.55 -8.49
N ALA A 197 0.24 9.35 -8.82
CA ALA A 197 0.42 8.15 -8.00
C ALA A 197 1.57 7.32 -8.57
N ILE A 198 2.46 6.86 -7.71
CA ILE A 198 3.55 5.94 -8.04
C ILE A 198 3.19 4.60 -7.42
N VAL A 199 3.00 3.59 -8.26
CA VAL A 199 2.77 2.21 -7.82
C VAL A 199 3.91 1.32 -8.26
N THR A 200 4.23 0.30 -7.47
CA THR A 200 5.38 -0.57 -7.74
C THR A 200 5.00 -2.04 -7.76
N PHE A 201 5.73 -2.82 -8.50
CA PHE A 201 5.69 -4.27 -8.49
C PHE A 201 7.04 -4.82 -8.99
N THR A 202 7.24 -6.13 -8.88
CA THR A 202 8.51 -6.75 -9.27
C THR A 202 8.36 -7.70 -10.46
N ALA A 203 9.47 -8.08 -11.06
CA ALA A 203 9.54 -9.25 -11.93
C ALA A 203 9.26 -10.54 -11.13
N THR A 204 9.08 -11.64 -11.82
CA THR A 204 9.03 -12.97 -11.20
C THR A 204 10.37 -13.31 -10.56
N GLN A 205 10.33 -13.92 -9.38
CA GLN A 205 11.53 -14.45 -8.72
C GLN A 205 11.22 -15.77 -8.02
N ARG A 206 12.26 -16.58 -7.85
CA ARG A 206 12.18 -17.82 -7.07
C ARG A 206 12.33 -17.51 -5.58
N ASP A 207 11.81 -18.42 -4.77
CA ASP A 207 12.01 -18.41 -3.34
C ASP A 207 13.49 -18.62 -2.99
N ASP A 208 13.95 -17.94 -1.95
CA ASP A 208 15.25 -18.25 -1.33
C ASP A 208 15.00 -19.19 -0.15
N ALA A 209 15.29 -20.47 -0.34
CA ALA A 209 15.14 -21.48 0.70
C ALA A 209 16.01 -21.23 1.95
N ALA A 210 16.93 -20.26 1.92
CA ALA A 210 17.74 -19.87 3.08
C ALA A 210 17.00 -18.92 4.02
N THR A 211 15.89 -18.31 3.59
CA THR A 211 15.05 -17.44 4.39
C THR A 211 13.78 -18.17 4.86
N PRO A 212 13.24 -17.85 6.04
CA PRO A 212 12.01 -18.47 6.53
C PRO A 212 10.73 -17.91 5.88
N GLN A 213 10.83 -16.80 5.16
CA GLN A 213 9.72 -16.15 4.44
C GLN A 213 9.68 -16.62 2.99
N ASP A 214 8.48 -16.79 2.43
CA ASP A 214 8.29 -17.11 1.01
C ASP A 214 8.52 -15.84 0.16
N GLU A 215 9.70 -15.75 -0.44
CA GLU A 215 10.11 -14.66 -1.32
C GLU A 215 9.77 -14.92 -2.80
N SER A 216 9.08 -16.01 -3.10
CA SER A 216 8.68 -16.31 -4.47
C SER A 216 7.71 -15.28 -5.02
N VAL A 217 7.89 -14.89 -6.27
CA VAL A 217 6.94 -14.09 -7.03
C VAL A 217 6.67 -14.85 -8.34
N ASP A 218 5.64 -15.69 -8.33
CA ASP A 218 5.12 -16.34 -9.52
C ASP A 218 4.21 -15.39 -10.32
N ASP A 219 3.84 -15.77 -11.53
CA ASP A 219 3.01 -14.94 -12.42
C ASP A 219 1.66 -14.53 -11.76
N ARG A 220 1.05 -15.45 -11.01
CA ARG A 220 -0.22 -15.17 -10.30
C ARG A 220 -0.05 -14.14 -9.20
N ARG A 221 1.00 -14.28 -8.39
CA ARG A 221 1.33 -13.31 -7.33
C ARG A 221 1.67 -11.96 -7.95
N ARG A 222 2.50 -11.95 -8.99
CA ARG A 222 2.90 -10.76 -9.73
C ARG A 222 1.69 -10.01 -10.32
N GLU A 223 0.77 -10.72 -10.99
CA GLU A 223 -0.46 -10.12 -11.50
C GLU A 223 -1.33 -9.58 -10.37
N SER A 224 -1.47 -10.32 -9.28
CA SER A 224 -2.27 -9.91 -8.12
C SER A 224 -1.72 -8.66 -7.45
N VAL A 225 -0.40 -8.57 -7.27
CA VAL A 225 0.27 -7.37 -6.75
C VAL A 225 0.01 -6.18 -7.68
N LEU A 226 0.27 -6.33 -8.98
CA LEU A 226 0.03 -5.23 -9.92
C LEU A 226 -1.42 -4.74 -9.91
N LEU A 227 -2.41 -5.64 -9.86
CA LEU A 227 -3.83 -5.27 -9.77
C LEU A 227 -4.15 -4.51 -8.48
N HIS A 228 -3.60 -4.97 -7.36
CA HIS A 228 -3.75 -4.35 -6.05
C HIS A 228 -3.20 -2.92 -6.09
N GLU A 229 -1.95 -2.74 -6.52
CA GLU A 229 -1.29 -1.44 -6.57
C GLU A 229 -1.94 -0.47 -7.58
N LEU A 230 -2.34 -0.97 -8.75
CA LEU A 230 -3.08 -0.14 -9.72
C LEU A 230 -4.41 0.36 -9.17
N SER A 231 -5.05 -0.40 -8.27
CA SER A 231 -6.30 0.02 -7.62
C SER A 231 -6.09 1.18 -6.65
N HIS A 232 -4.96 1.24 -5.94
CA HIS A 232 -4.54 2.39 -5.16
C HIS A 232 -4.28 3.60 -6.07
N GLY A 233 -3.58 3.39 -7.18
CA GLY A 233 -3.41 4.42 -8.20
C GLY A 233 -4.73 5.02 -8.67
N LEU A 234 -5.75 4.18 -8.92
CA LEU A 234 -7.10 4.62 -9.28
C LEU A 234 -7.77 5.37 -8.11
N TYR A 235 -7.65 4.88 -6.89
CA TYR A 235 -8.19 5.51 -5.69
C TYR A 235 -7.64 6.94 -5.49
N PHE A 236 -6.34 7.12 -5.69
CA PHE A 236 -5.70 8.42 -5.55
C PHE A 236 -6.07 9.42 -6.65
N THR A 237 -6.28 8.95 -7.88
CA THR A 237 -6.41 9.81 -9.05
C THR A 237 -7.84 9.98 -9.54
N SER A 238 -8.79 9.15 -9.07
CA SER A 238 -10.21 9.22 -9.46
C SER A 238 -11.08 9.61 -8.27
N ALA A 239 -11.45 10.89 -8.17
CA ALA A 239 -12.36 11.36 -7.12
C ALA A 239 -13.71 10.60 -7.09
N PRO A 240 -14.35 10.26 -8.23
CA PRO A 240 -15.57 9.46 -8.20
C PRO A 240 -15.35 8.06 -7.62
N TYR A 241 -14.23 7.40 -7.96
CA TYR A 241 -13.91 6.08 -7.42
C TYR A 241 -13.66 6.14 -5.90
N ARG A 242 -12.83 7.09 -5.45
CA ARG A 242 -12.57 7.32 -4.03
C ARG A 242 -13.85 7.59 -3.25
N GLN A 243 -14.75 8.42 -3.80
CA GLN A 243 -16.05 8.69 -3.19
C GLN A 243 -16.90 7.41 -3.08
N HIS A 244 -16.92 6.58 -4.13
CA HIS A 244 -17.60 5.29 -4.11
C HIS A 244 -17.08 4.37 -3.01
N CYS A 245 -15.76 4.24 -2.88
CA CYS A 245 -15.12 3.45 -1.81
C CYS A 245 -15.50 3.97 -0.41
N ALA A 246 -15.48 5.29 -0.21
CA ALA A 246 -15.87 5.91 1.05
C ALA A 246 -17.37 5.70 1.37
N GLN A 247 -18.25 5.79 0.38
CA GLN A 247 -19.68 5.49 0.55
C GLN A 247 -19.92 4.02 0.86
N PHE A 248 -19.21 3.11 0.17
CA PHE A 248 -19.28 1.69 0.44
C PHE A 248 -18.88 1.39 1.88
N TRP A 249 -17.74 1.91 2.33
CA TRP A 249 -17.24 1.75 3.69
C TRP A 249 -18.22 2.23 4.74
N ARG A 250 -18.77 3.44 4.58
CA ARG A 250 -19.65 4.07 5.57
C ARG A 250 -21.06 3.49 5.60
N HIS A 251 -21.63 3.18 4.43
CA HIS A 251 -23.06 2.95 4.30
C HIS A 251 -23.46 1.54 3.81
N ARG A 252 -22.51 0.76 3.26
CA ARG A 252 -22.82 -0.57 2.70
C ARG A 252 -22.17 -1.72 3.45
N LEU A 253 -21.16 -1.47 4.26
CA LEU A 253 -20.62 -2.44 5.21
C LEU A 253 -21.36 -2.32 6.55
N THR A 254 -21.63 -3.47 7.16
CA THR A 254 -22.11 -3.55 8.55
C THR A 254 -20.98 -3.14 9.51
N ALA A 255 -21.34 -2.86 10.76
CA ALA A 255 -20.34 -2.56 11.79
C ALA A 255 -19.39 -3.74 12.03
N ASP A 256 -19.93 -4.99 12.02
CA ASP A 256 -19.12 -6.20 12.18
C ASP A 256 -18.14 -6.39 11.01
N GLU A 257 -18.59 -6.19 9.77
CA GLU A 257 -17.72 -6.29 8.59
C GLU A 257 -16.58 -5.25 8.64
N ARG A 258 -16.88 -3.99 9.00
CA ARG A 258 -15.83 -2.98 9.20
C ARG A 258 -14.85 -3.36 10.30
N LYS A 259 -15.34 -3.92 11.40
CA LYS A 259 -14.49 -4.42 12.49
C LYS A 259 -13.53 -5.49 11.98
N ARG A 260 -14.01 -6.49 11.23
CA ARG A 260 -13.19 -7.58 10.66
C ARG A 260 -12.09 -7.05 9.73
N PHE A 261 -12.41 -6.09 8.87
CA PHE A 261 -11.40 -5.45 8.04
C PHE A 261 -10.37 -4.69 8.87
N ARG A 262 -10.79 -3.92 9.88
CA ARG A 262 -9.86 -3.22 10.78
C ARG A 262 -8.97 -4.19 11.56
N GLU A 263 -9.50 -5.30 12.03
CA GLU A 263 -8.72 -6.34 12.70
C GLU A 263 -7.68 -6.97 11.76
N LEU A 264 -8.06 -7.23 10.49
CA LEU A 264 -7.12 -7.69 9.48
C LEU A 264 -5.99 -6.67 9.29
N LEU A 265 -6.33 -5.41 8.99
CA LEU A 265 -5.34 -4.35 8.76
C LEU A 265 -4.48 -4.08 9.99
N GLY A 266 -5.04 -4.17 11.20
CA GLY A 266 -4.28 -4.07 12.45
C GLY A 266 -3.24 -5.18 12.60
N ARG A 267 -3.57 -6.44 12.22
CA ARG A 267 -2.59 -7.53 12.18
C ARG A 267 -1.45 -7.28 11.18
N LEU A 268 -1.71 -6.50 10.15
CA LEU A 268 -0.75 -6.09 9.14
C LEU A 268 0.00 -4.79 9.53
N ASN A 269 -0.25 -4.29 10.74
CA ASN A 269 0.37 -3.10 11.29
C ASN A 269 0.12 -1.80 10.48
N TYR A 270 -1.04 -1.71 9.80
CA TYR A 270 -1.47 -0.45 9.20
C TYR A 270 -1.94 0.54 10.27
N ASP A 271 -1.76 1.83 10.00
CA ASP A 271 -2.26 2.91 10.86
C ASP A 271 -3.78 3.02 10.78
N LEU A 272 -4.48 2.37 11.70
CA LEU A 272 -5.94 2.39 11.77
C LEU A 272 -6.53 3.75 12.17
N GLY A 273 -5.72 4.70 12.62
CA GLY A 273 -6.12 6.09 12.86
C GLY A 273 -6.33 6.87 11.55
N ASN A 274 -5.73 6.42 10.47
CA ASN A 274 -5.90 6.99 9.13
C ASN A 274 -7.06 6.28 8.39
N GLU A 275 -8.27 6.84 8.50
CA GLU A 275 -9.47 6.27 7.87
C GLU A 275 -9.37 6.17 6.35
N ASP A 276 -8.70 7.12 5.69
CA ASP A 276 -8.51 7.12 4.24
C ASP A 276 -7.62 5.95 3.79
N LEU A 277 -6.56 5.67 4.53
CA LEU A 277 -5.71 4.49 4.33
C LEU A 277 -6.52 3.20 4.51
N VAL A 278 -7.32 3.10 5.57
CA VAL A 278 -8.17 1.92 5.82
C VAL A 278 -9.12 1.67 4.66
N VAL A 279 -9.80 2.70 4.15
CA VAL A 279 -10.73 2.58 3.03
C VAL A 279 -10.00 2.17 1.75
N ASN A 280 -8.82 2.73 1.50
CA ASN A 280 -7.99 2.43 0.35
C ASN A 280 -7.54 0.96 0.36
N GLU A 281 -7.04 0.46 1.50
CA GLU A 281 -6.65 -0.95 1.65
C GLU A 281 -7.84 -1.91 1.48
N VAL A 282 -8.97 -1.58 2.09
CA VAL A 282 -10.17 -2.43 2.02
C VAL A 282 -10.67 -2.62 0.58
N GLN A 283 -10.70 -1.56 -0.23
CA GLN A 283 -11.11 -1.69 -1.63
C GLN A 283 -10.12 -2.55 -2.44
N ALA A 284 -8.81 -2.37 -2.22
CA ALA A 284 -7.76 -3.12 -2.91
C ALA A 284 -7.81 -4.61 -2.56
N LEU A 285 -7.85 -4.96 -1.27
CA LEU A 285 -8.00 -6.32 -0.80
C LEU A 285 -9.28 -6.97 -1.33
N LEU A 286 -10.41 -6.30 -1.17
CA LEU A 286 -11.72 -6.86 -1.50
C LEU A 286 -11.88 -7.14 -2.99
N MET A 287 -11.44 -6.20 -3.85
CA MET A 287 -11.79 -6.19 -5.27
C MET A 287 -10.63 -6.48 -6.20
N HIS A 288 -9.40 -6.26 -5.78
CA HIS A 288 -8.24 -6.21 -6.67
C HIS A 288 -7.10 -7.14 -6.24
N THR A 289 -7.35 -8.02 -5.26
CA THR A 289 -6.38 -9.03 -4.80
C THR A 289 -6.90 -10.43 -5.13
N PRO A 290 -6.70 -10.93 -6.36
CA PRO A 290 -7.23 -12.23 -6.78
C PRO A 290 -6.43 -13.42 -6.26
N ASP A 291 -5.19 -13.23 -5.78
CA ASP A 291 -4.41 -14.32 -5.19
C ASP A 291 -4.94 -14.65 -3.80
N THR A 292 -5.54 -15.84 -3.68
CA THR A 292 -6.13 -16.32 -2.42
C THR A 292 -5.10 -16.58 -1.31
N ARG A 293 -3.82 -16.65 -1.62
CA ARG A 293 -2.73 -16.67 -0.62
C ARG A 293 -2.64 -15.33 0.12
N ALA A 294 -2.94 -14.23 -0.59
CA ALA A 294 -2.90 -12.89 -0.02
C ALA A 294 -4.19 -12.53 0.72
N PHE A 295 -5.33 -12.79 0.10
CA PHE A 295 -6.62 -12.42 0.65
C PHE A 295 -7.72 -13.42 0.28
N ASN A 296 -8.43 -13.91 1.27
CA ASN A 296 -9.55 -14.84 1.13
C ASN A 296 -10.58 -14.62 2.25
N ALA A 297 -11.70 -15.36 2.21
CA ALA A 297 -12.75 -15.21 3.21
C ALA A 297 -12.29 -15.54 4.64
N ALA A 298 -11.40 -16.51 4.81
CA ALA A 298 -10.86 -16.87 6.12
C ALA A 298 -10.05 -15.73 6.76
N SER A 299 -9.41 -14.87 5.95
CA SER A 299 -8.69 -13.68 6.44
C SER A 299 -9.59 -12.74 7.27
N LEU A 300 -10.90 -12.75 6.98
CA LEU A 300 -11.91 -11.96 7.66
C LEU A 300 -12.78 -12.81 8.63
N GLY A 301 -12.49 -14.09 8.79
CA GLY A 301 -13.38 -15.01 9.52
C GLY A 301 -14.76 -15.11 8.90
N MET A 302 -14.85 -15.09 7.57
CA MET A 302 -16.07 -15.19 6.78
C MET A 302 -16.10 -16.49 5.97
N THR A 303 -17.27 -16.86 5.48
CA THR A 303 -17.40 -17.86 4.42
C THR A 303 -17.22 -17.22 3.05
N GLU A 304 -16.90 -18.01 2.02
CA GLU A 304 -16.81 -17.51 0.64
C GLU A 304 -18.12 -16.88 0.15
N THR A 305 -19.27 -17.41 0.57
CA THR A 305 -20.59 -16.84 0.26
C THR A 305 -20.75 -15.44 0.88
N GLN A 306 -20.33 -15.25 2.13
CA GLN A 306 -20.37 -13.94 2.78
C GLN A 306 -19.44 -12.95 2.10
N LEU A 307 -18.21 -13.34 1.78
CA LEU A 307 -17.26 -12.47 1.07
C LEU A 307 -17.79 -12.11 -0.34
N ALA A 308 -18.38 -13.08 -1.05
CA ALA A 308 -19.00 -12.82 -2.37
C ALA A 308 -20.15 -11.81 -2.27
N ALA A 309 -20.97 -11.87 -1.21
CA ALA A 309 -22.05 -10.91 -0.95
C ALA A 309 -21.48 -9.49 -0.67
N VAL A 310 -20.38 -9.37 0.08
CA VAL A 310 -19.68 -8.10 0.31
C VAL A 310 -19.18 -7.52 -1.01
N ARG A 311 -18.52 -8.33 -1.85
CA ARG A 311 -18.06 -7.95 -3.18
C ARG A 311 -19.20 -7.52 -4.10
N ALA A 312 -20.34 -8.19 -4.05
CA ALA A 312 -21.52 -7.83 -4.85
C ALA A 312 -22.05 -6.44 -4.46
N ARG A 313 -22.12 -6.12 -3.18
CA ARG A 313 -22.52 -4.79 -2.68
C ARG A 313 -21.54 -3.69 -3.12
N PHE A 314 -20.24 -3.99 -3.16
CA PHE A 314 -19.25 -3.02 -3.67
C PHE A 314 -19.50 -2.68 -5.14
N ARG A 315 -19.82 -3.69 -5.97
CA ARG A 315 -20.04 -3.50 -7.42
C ARG A 315 -21.26 -2.64 -7.76
N ILE A 316 -22.21 -2.48 -6.81
CA ILE A 316 -23.38 -1.63 -7.04
C ILE A 316 -22.92 -0.17 -7.24
N GLY A 317 -23.23 0.39 -8.42
CA GLY A 317 -22.84 1.74 -8.81
C GLY A 317 -21.49 1.87 -9.53
N MET A 318 -20.68 0.80 -9.58
CA MET A 318 -19.40 0.82 -10.31
C MET A 318 -19.54 1.08 -11.81
N ALA A 319 -20.64 0.63 -12.42
CA ALA A 319 -20.87 0.84 -13.86
C ALA A 319 -21.02 2.32 -14.23
N ALA A 320 -21.43 3.17 -13.30
CA ALA A 320 -21.55 4.62 -13.50
C ALA A 320 -20.22 5.37 -13.35
N LEU A 321 -19.14 4.68 -12.99
CA LEU A 321 -17.80 5.27 -12.78
C LEU A 321 -16.85 5.06 -13.97
N ARG A 322 -17.34 4.42 -15.04
CA ARG A 322 -16.58 4.14 -16.27
C ARG A 322 -16.71 5.25 -17.29
#